data_c6ea608dc3f3c621522adf2918382f26
#
_entry.id   c6ea608dc3f3c621522adf2918382f26
#
_cell.length_a   1.000
_cell.length_b   1.000
_cell.length_c   1.000
_cell.angle_alpha   90.00
_cell.angle_beta   90.00
_cell.angle_gamma   90.00
#
_symmetry.space_group_name_H-M   'P 1'
#
loop_
_entity.id
_entity.type
_entity.pdbx_description
1 polymer ?
#
loop_
_entity_poly.entity_id
_entity_poly.type
_entity_poly.pdbx_seq_one_letter_code
_entity_poly.pdbx_strand_id
1 'polypeptide(L)'
;MSQALYRKYRSRSLDEVLGQDHVTNILRRALEQGKISHAYLLTGPRGVGKTSVARILAHEINQLPYDKETSHLDIIEIDAASNNGVDDIRALREKAQVAPVSAPKKIYIIDEVHMLSKPAFNALLKTLEEPPAHVVFILATTDADKLPATILSRVQQFFFRPIPTEIMARQLMNIAEKEGFGIEEGAARLIAERSRGGFRDGISMLDQLSILATPDQPLTSAMVAEYLGLSNTSKLNGLLDLYQTGNNEQILNVFRDLENNGANSVVVSHQLLSIARNKLRQNPNLVKLIQQLIEVDRHPHPDLKLLTIFMDCDSQTSKNPIAPKKNVAETIVKKQPTISAPAKPTALAKPVEKPLEEKEKTIEPTDNSATKPKKTDTPLEMNWDKVVEKAKEKSLGLSSLLQKSQWAFDGEKLTIYAGTAFYKKKLDDAKNRPLIAEIITEETGMELEIDIIGEKKPPEDKKLAKIAELMGGGEEVKLEDI
;
A
#
# COMPACT_ATOMS: atom_id res chain seq x y z
N MET A 1 -26.76 20.35 -4.34
CA MET A 1 -26.19 18.99 -4.36
C MET A 1 -26.10 18.49 -2.92
N SER A 2 -26.59 17.30 -2.61
CA SER A 2 -26.46 16.74 -1.26
C SER A 2 -25.00 16.40 -0.97
N GLN A 3 -24.50 16.81 0.18
CA GLN A 3 -23.16 16.49 0.64
C GLN A 3 -23.11 14.99 1.00
N ALA A 4 -22.08 14.26 0.56
CA ALA A 4 -21.91 12.84 0.90
C ALA A 4 -21.90 12.61 2.41
N LEU A 5 -22.60 11.58 2.90
CA LEU A 5 -22.81 11.32 4.33
C LEU A 5 -21.51 11.24 5.12
N TYR A 6 -20.45 10.63 4.57
CA TYR A 6 -19.15 10.54 5.27
C TYR A 6 -18.48 11.90 5.52
N ARG A 7 -18.86 12.96 4.76
CA ARG A 7 -18.44 14.34 5.02
C ARG A 7 -19.35 15.00 6.04
N LYS A 8 -20.69 14.81 5.90
CA LYS A 8 -21.70 15.37 6.81
C LYS A 8 -21.50 14.89 8.25
N TYR A 9 -21.24 13.59 8.45
CA TYR A 9 -21.08 12.94 9.75
C TYR A 9 -19.63 12.78 10.22
N ARG A 10 -18.70 13.59 9.68
CA ARG A 10 -17.34 13.64 10.22
C ARG A 10 -17.34 14.29 11.60
N SER A 11 -16.69 13.65 12.59
CA SER A 11 -16.56 14.15 13.96
C SER A 11 -16.03 15.59 14.00
N ARG A 12 -16.61 16.41 14.86
CA ARG A 12 -16.28 17.84 15.04
C ARG A 12 -15.59 18.12 16.36
N SER A 13 -15.66 17.20 17.31
CA SER A 13 -14.99 17.28 18.61
C SER A 13 -14.37 15.95 18.98
N LEU A 14 -13.46 15.93 19.96
CA LEU A 14 -12.87 14.69 20.48
C LEU A 14 -13.93 13.75 21.09
N ASP A 15 -15.05 14.29 21.58
CA ASP A 15 -16.15 13.51 22.16
C ASP A 15 -16.97 12.75 21.12
N GLU A 16 -17.01 13.23 19.88
CA GLU A 16 -17.71 12.59 18.77
C GLU A 16 -16.91 11.47 18.11
N VAL A 17 -15.64 11.28 18.50
CA VAL A 17 -14.75 10.28 17.87
C VAL A 17 -15.09 8.90 18.40
N LEU A 18 -15.57 8.03 17.52
CA LEU A 18 -16.08 6.71 17.88
C LEU A 18 -14.96 5.71 18.19
N GLY A 19 -15.07 5.03 19.35
CA GLY A 19 -14.26 3.86 19.70
C GLY A 19 -12.78 4.14 19.91
N GLN A 20 -12.38 5.42 20.12
CA GLN A 20 -11.00 5.83 20.32
C GLN A 20 -10.77 6.51 21.68
N ASP A 21 -11.56 6.17 22.70
CA ASP A 21 -11.52 6.80 24.03
C ASP A 21 -10.13 6.82 24.66
N HIS A 22 -9.33 5.77 24.41
CA HIS A 22 -7.94 5.65 24.88
C HIS A 22 -7.01 6.70 24.26
N VAL A 23 -7.32 7.23 23.06
CA VAL A 23 -6.59 8.32 22.41
C VAL A 23 -7.17 9.67 22.83
N THR A 24 -8.49 9.85 22.66
CA THR A 24 -9.17 11.14 22.87
C THR A 24 -9.05 11.63 24.31
N ASN A 25 -9.11 10.74 25.31
CA ASN A 25 -8.91 11.09 26.71
C ASN A 25 -7.51 11.60 27.04
N ILE A 26 -6.47 11.01 26.41
CA ILE A 26 -5.10 11.48 26.61
C ILE A 26 -4.90 12.85 25.97
N LEU A 27 -5.39 13.02 24.72
CA LEU A 27 -5.29 14.30 24.00
C LEU A 27 -6.02 15.41 24.74
N ARG A 28 -7.23 15.15 25.25
CA ARG A 28 -8.02 16.13 26.03
C ARG A 28 -7.25 16.57 27.28
N ARG A 29 -6.73 15.63 28.06
CA ARG A 29 -5.93 15.96 29.25
C ARG A 29 -4.65 16.75 28.92
N ALA A 30 -4.01 16.45 27.80
CA ALA A 30 -2.84 17.20 27.34
C ALA A 30 -3.20 18.64 26.98
N LEU A 31 -4.32 18.86 26.32
CA LEU A 31 -4.88 20.17 25.99
C LEU A 31 -5.25 20.97 27.27
N GLU A 32 -5.98 20.36 28.19
CA GLU A 32 -6.34 20.98 29.48
C GLU A 32 -5.14 21.40 30.32
N GLN A 33 -4.05 20.62 30.28
CA GLN A 33 -2.82 20.92 31.00
C GLN A 33 -1.86 21.83 30.22
N GLY A 34 -2.19 22.22 28.99
CA GLY A 34 -1.30 23.00 28.14
C GLY A 34 -0.02 22.26 27.72
N LYS A 35 0.03 20.92 27.87
CA LYS A 35 1.18 20.08 27.54
C LYS A 35 1.09 19.64 26.07
N ILE A 36 1.41 20.56 25.17
CA ILE A 36 1.38 20.34 23.73
C ILE A 36 2.75 19.84 23.27
N SER A 37 2.77 18.67 22.62
CA SER A 37 3.99 18.14 21.98
C SER A 37 4.27 18.89 20.67
N HIS A 38 5.54 18.99 20.29
CA HIS A 38 5.93 19.55 18.99
C HIS A 38 5.54 18.66 17.80
N ALA A 39 5.37 17.34 18.03
CA ALA A 39 5.01 16.41 16.98
C ALA A 39 4.17 15.23 17.50
N TYR A 40 3.09 14.95 16.81
CA TYR A 40 2.15 13.83 17.01
C TYR A 40 2.18 12.89 15.83
N LEU A 41 2.04 11.59 16.07
CA LEU A 41 1.88 10.57 15.04
C LEU A 41 0.61 9.75 15.32
N LEU A 42 -0.37 9.85 14.44
CA LEU A 42 -1.63 9.10 14.50
C LEU A 42 -1.53 7.90 13.56
N THR A 43 -1.51 6.68 14.12
CA THR A 43 -1.33 5.44 13.35
C THR A 43 -2.57 4.55 13.46
N GLY A 44 -2.84 3.73 12.45
CA GLY A 44 -3.93 2.76 12.47
C GLY A 44 -4.64 2.60 11.12
N PRO A 45 -5.61 1.69 11.00
CA PRO A 45 -6.29 1.38 9.76
C PRO A 45 -6.94 2.60 9.08
N ARG A 46 -7.28 2.45 7.81
CA ARG A 46 -8.01 3.47 7.06
C ARG A 46 -9.41 3.69 7.64
N GLY A 47 -9.91 4.91 7.59
CA GLY A 47 -11.31 5.21 7.93
C GLY A 47 -11.66 5.25 9.42
N VAL A 48 -10.68 5.11 10.35
CA VAL A 48 -10.91 5.09 11.82
C VAL A 48 -10.90 6.47 12.48
N GLY A 49 -10.72 7.56 11.70
CA GLY A 49 -10.82 8.93 12.21
C GLY A 49 -9.50 9.66 12.42
N LYS A 50 -8.33 9.12 12.01
CA LYS A 50 -7.00 9.76 12.19
C LYS A 50 -6.97 11.22 11.71
N THR A 51 -7.29 11.45 10.43
CA THR A 51 -7.30 12.80 9.84
C THR A 51 -8.34 13.71 10.48
N SER A 52 -9.49 13.15 10.93
CA SER A 52 -10.49 13.94 11.68
C SER A 52 -9.94 14.41 13.02
N VAL A 53 -9.32 13.51 13.78
CA VAL A 53 -8.67 13.85 15.06
C VAL A 53 -7.50 14.81 14.85
N ALA A 54 -6.72 14.66 13.79
CA ALA A 54 -5.64 15.60 13.44
C ALA A 54 -6.17 17.02 13.27
N ARG A 55 -7.28 17.19 12.55
CA ARG A 55 -7.92 18.51 12.35
C ARG A 55 -8.52 19.08 13.63
N ILE A 56 -9.25 18.25 14.39
CA ILE A 56 -9.82 18.64 15.68
C ILE A 56 -8.69 19.11 16.62
N LEU A 57 -7.64 18.30 16.77
CA LEU A 57 -6.48 18.62 17.61
C LEU A 57 -5.81 19.92 17.18
N ALA A 58 -5.65 20.17 15.88
CA ALA A 58 -5.07 21.40 15.36
C ALA A 58 -5.89 22.64 15.75
N HIS A 59 -7.22 22.56 15.72
CA HIS A 59 -8.09 23.66 16.11
C HIS A 59 -8.10 23.85 17.62
N GLU A 60 -8.15 22.77 18.40
CA GLU A 60 -8.10 22.81 19.87
C GLU A 60 -6.77 23.40 20.39
N ILE A 61 -5.62 23.03 19.80
CA ILE A 61 -4.33 23.63 20.15
C ILE A 61 -4.33 25.15 19.96
N ASN A 62 -4.98 25.62 18.91
CA ASN A 62 -5.08 27.04 18.59
C ASN A 62 -6.30 27.74 19.22
N GLN A 63 -7.10 27.01 19.99
CA GLN A 63 -8.35 27.51 20.59
C GLN A 63 -9.32 28.13 19.55
N LEU A 64 -9.34 27.53 18.34
CA LEU A 64 -10.17 27.96 17.24
C LEU A 64 -11.39 27.06 17.12
N PRO A 65 -12.56 27.61 16.76
CA PRO A 65 -13.72 26.78 16.46
C PRO A 65 -13.42 25.91 15.22
N TYR A 66 -13.75 24.62 15.31
CA TYR A 66 -13.63 23.72 14.16
C TYR A 66 -14.89 23.79 13.31
N ASP A 67 -14.82 24.55 12.23
CA ASP A 67 -15.81 24.52 11.15
C ASP A 67 -15.21 23.83 9.92
N LYS A 68 -15.99 22.92 9.30
CA LYS A 68 -15.55 22.12 8.15
C LYS A 68 -15.26 22.95 6.89
N GLU A 69 -15.82 24.15 6.82
CA GLU A 69 -15.79 24.99 5.62
C GLU A 69 -14.66 26.03 5.65
N THR A 70 -14.09 26.30 6.81
CA THR A 70 -13.04 27.31 6.95
C THR A 70 -11.65 26.67 7.02
N SER A 71 -10.82 26.98 6.03
CA SER A 71 -9.38 26.74 6.11
C SER A 71 -8.71 27.87 6.88
N HIS A 72 -7.96 27.56 7.93
CA HIS A 72 -7.19 28.58 8.67
C HIS A 72 -5.77 28.69 8.12
N LEU A 73 -5.26 29.93 7.98
CA LEU A 73 -3.94 30.18 7.37
C LEU A 73 -2.78 29.53 8.14
N ASP A 74 -2.94 29.35 9.46
CA ASP A 74 -1.93 28.75 10.33
C ASP A 74 -2.15 27.24 10.59
N ILE A 75 -3.17 26.62 9.93
CA ILE A 75 -3.38 25.16 9.92
C ILE A 75 -3.27 24.68 8.48
N ILE A 76 -2.14 24.06 8.17
CA ILE A 76 -1.77 23.66 6.81
C ILE A 76 -1.86 22.15 6.72
N GLU A 77 -2.75 21.65 5.86
CA GLU A 77 -2.91 20.22 5.60
C GLU A 77 -2.26 19.85 4.28
N ILE A 78 -1.46 18.80 4.30
CA ILE A 78 -0.70 18.27 3.16
C ILE A 78 -0.99 16.77 3.07
N ASP A 79 -1.44 16.33 1.91
CA ASP A 79 -1.53 14.91 1.58
C ASP A 79 -0.19 14.46 0.98
N ALA A 80 0.53 13.60 1.70
CA ALA A 80 1.82 13.09 1.25
C ALA A 80 1.71 12.15 0.04
N ALA A 81 0.53 11.65 -0.31
CA ALA A 81 0.33 10.88 -1.54
C ALA A 81 0.48 11.77 -2.78
N SER A 82 0.07 13.05 -2.67
CA SER A 82 0.14 14.04 -3.75
C SER A 82 1.41 14.91 -3.67
N ASN A 83 2.00 15.08 -2.47
CA ASN A 83 3.14 15.95 -2.19
C ASN A 83 4.27 15.16 -1.51
N ASN A 84 4.86 14.20 -2.22
CA ASN A 84 5.84 13.26 -1.68
C ASN A 84 7.30 13.63 -1.97
N GLY A 85 7.52 14.73 -2.71
CA GLY A 85 8.82 15.18 -3.15
C GLY A 85 9.67 15.80 -2.04
N VAL A 86 10.98 15.80 -2.23
CA VAL A 86 11.90 16.47 -1.31
C VAL A 86 11.71 17.99 -1.34
N ASP A 87 11.37 18.55 -2.47
CA ASP A 87 11.22 20.00 -2.65
C ASP A 87 9.93 20.51 -2.01
N ASP A 88 8.85 19.70 -1.99
CA ASP A 88 7.63 20.01 -1.26
C ASP A 88 7.92 20.15 0.26
N ILE A 89 8.70 19.22 0.80
CA ILE A 89 9.07 19.23 2.22
C ILE A 89 10.11 20.32 2.55
N ARG A 90 10.99 20.67 1.61
CA ARG A 90 11.90 21.84 1.77
C ARG A 90 11.11 23.13 1.80
N ALA A 91 10.15 23.32 0.90
CA ALA A 91 9.28 24.50 0.91
C ALA A 91 8.43 24.56 2.21
N LEU A 92 7.94 23.42 2.70
CA LEU A 92 7.26 23.33 4.00
C LEU A 92 8.18 23.79 5.12
N ARG A 93 9.43 23.31 5.15
CA ARG A 93 10.43 23.65 6.16
C ARG A 93 10.72 25.17 6.18
N GLU A 94 10.88 25.78 5.02
CA GLU A 94 11.08 27.23 4.90
C GLU A 94 9.87 28.01 5.43
N LYS A 95 8.66 27.58 5.06
CA LYS A 95 7.41 28.17 5.57
C LYS A 95 7.24 27.96 7.08
N ALA A 96 7.80 26.90 7.65
CA ALA A 96 7.74 26.60 9.08
C ALA A 96 8.61 27.58 9.91
N GLN A 97 9.65 28.20 9.31
CA GLN A 97 10.46 29.23 10.00
C GLN A 97 9.71 30.55 10.17
N VAL A 98 8.68 30.78 9.37
CA VAL A 98 7.88 32.02 9.43
C VAL A 98 6.85 31.91 10.56
N ALA A 99 6.76 32.92 11.39
CA ALA A 99 5.79 33.00 12.48
C ALA A 99 4.34 32.84 11.99
N PRO A 100 3.41 32.34 12.84
CA PRO A 100 2.00 32.28 12.52
C PRO A 100 1.42 33.68 12.26
N VAL A 101 0.37 33.75 11.45
CA VAL A 101 -0.28 35.01 11.05
C VAL A 101 -1.23 35.53 12.14
N SER A 102 -2.06 34.63 12.68
CA SER A 102 -3.14 35.00 13.60
C SER A 102 -3.35 34.02 14.75
N ALA A 103 -2.88 32.78 14.64
CA ALA A 103 -3.04 31.76 15.67
C ALA A 103 -1.81 31.68 16.60
N PRO A 104 -1.90 31.12 17.82
CA PRO A 104 -0.77 30.92 18.70
C PRO A 104 0.30 29.96 18.14
N LYS A 105 -0.13 28.96 17.35
CA LYS A 105 0.75 27.96 16.75
C LYS A 105 0.48 27.81 15.27
N LYS A 106 1.53 27.49 14.52
CA LYS A 106 1.46 27.08 13.11
C LYS A 106 1.47 25.56 13.07
N ILE A 107 0.40 24.97 12.56
CA ILE A 107 0.20 23.52 12.62
C ILE A 107 0.26 22.92 11.21
N TYR A 108 1.09 21.90 11.05
CA TYR A 108 1.20 21.13 9.83
C TYR A 108 0.62 19.74 10.04
N ILE A 109 -0.48 19.45 9.32
CA ILE A 109 -1.09 18.12 9.25
C ILE A 109 -0.55 17.45 7.99
N ILE A 110 0.18 16.34 8.14
CA ILE A 110 0.69 15.56 7.01
C ILE A 110 -0.02 14.21 7.02
N ASP A 111 -0.97 14.04 6.10
CA ASP A 111 -1.72 12.78 5.98
C ASP A 111 -0.97 11.79 5.09
N GLU A 112 -1.13 10.50 5.37
CA GLU A 112 -0.46 9.36 4.75
C GLU A 112 1.08 9.56 4.64
N VAL A 113 1.68 10.05 5.73
CA VAL A 113 3.09 10.44 5.78
C VAL A 113 4.07 9.34 5.31
N HIS A 114 3.67 8.06 5.36
CA HIS A 114 4.47 6.94 4.84
C HIS A 114 4.68 6.98 3.32
N MET A 115 3.94 7.81 2.60
CA MET A 115 4.08 8.01 1.14
C MET A 115 5.24 8.95 0.78
N LEU A 116 5.83 9.67 1.75
CA LEU A 116 6.98 10.53 1.50
C LEU A 116 8.18 9.73 0.98
N SER A 117 8.92 10.32 0.06
CA SER A 117 10.19 9.76 -0.40
C SER A 117 11.26 9.77 0.69
N LYS A 118 12.26 8.88 0.60
CA LYS A 118 13.38 8.86 1.56
C LYS A 118 14.09 10.21 1.70
N PRO A 119 14.38 10.96 0.61
CA PRO A 119 14.94 12.31 0.73
C PRO A 119 14.00 13.30 1.42
N ALA A 120 12.68 13.19 1.21
CA ALA A 120 11.69 14.03 1.88
C ALA A 120 11.66 13.76 3.40
N PHE A 121 11.70 12.49 3.84
CA PHE A 121 11.85 12.15 5.25
C PHE A 121 13.10 12.78 5.87
N ASN A 122 14.25 12.69 5.19
CA ASN A 122 15.49 13.30 5.70
C ASN A 122 15.40 14.84 5.80
N ALA A 123 14.66 15.48 4.90
CA ALA A 123 14.41 16.92 4.98
C ALA A 123 13.50 17.29 6.17
N LEU A 124 12.48 16.45 6.46
CA LEU A 124 11.56 16.65 7.58
C LEU A 124 12.24 16.43 8.95
N LEU A 125 13.18 15.47 9.04
CA LEU A 125 13.90 15.14 10.28
C LEU A 125 14.54 16.36 10.92
N LYS A 126 15.19 17.23 10.13
CA LYS A 126 15.85 18.44 10.66
C LYS A 126 14.89 19.36 11.43
N THR A 127 13.64 19.46 10.95
CA THR A 127 12.63 20.31 11.61
C THR A 127 11.97 19.61 12.79
N LEU A 128 11.91 18.27 12.78
CA LEU A 128 11.42 17.49 13.91
C LEU A 128 12.44 17.42 15.06
N GLU A 129 13.74 17.53 14.78
CA GLU A 129 14.82 17.58 15.78
C GLU A 129 14.88 18.93 16.48
N GLU A 130 14.80 20.01 15.72
CA GLU A 130 14.86 21.39 16.20
C GLU A 130 13.64 22.18 15.71
N PRO A 131 12.43 21.84 16.21
CA PRO A 131 11.21 22.51 15.78
C PRO A 131 11.17 23.96 16.30
N PRO A 132 10.78 24.93 15.47
CA PRO A 132 10.48 26.27 15.97
C PRO A 132 9.40 26.21 17.06
N ALA A 133 9.55 27.00 18.13
CA ALA A 133 8.65 26.96 19.27
C ALA A 133 7.16 27.18 18.93
N HIS A 134 6.89 27.83 17.82
CA HIS A 134 5.53 28.12 17.33
C HIS A 134 4.98 27.03 16.39
N VAL A 135 5.73 25.97 16.06
CA VAL A 135 5.33 24.93 15.10
C VAL A 135 4.91 23.66 15.83
N VAL A 136 3.84 23.04 15.32
CA VAL A 136 3.38 21.70 15.73
C VAL A 136 3.14 20.86 14.50
N PHE A 137 3.66 19.63 14.49
CA PHE A 137 3.40 18.64 13.45
C PHE A 137 2.37 17.61 13.90
N ILE A 138 1.41 17.28 13.05
CA ILE A 138 0.47 16.19 13.27
C ILE A 138 0.56 15.28 12.05
N LEU A 139 1.24 14.15 12.23
CA LEU A 139 1.46 13.16 11.17
C LEU A 139 0.38 12.08 11.28
N ALA A 140 -0.18 11.65 10.16
CA ALA A 140 -1.11 10.53 10.11
C ALA A 140 -0.64 9.47 9.11
N THR A 141 -0.81 8.20 9.45
CA THR A 141 -0.41 7.09 8.57
C THR A 141 -1.29 5.86 8.77
N THR A 142 -1.50 5.12 7.69
CA THR A 142 -2.09 3.77 7.74
C THR A 142 -1.02 2.70 7.97
N ASP A 143 0.25 3.00 7.75
CA ASP A 143 1.37 2.05 7.81
C ASP A 143 2.57 2.66 8.55
N ALA A 144 2.63 2.40 9.85
CA ALA A 144 3.71 2.91 10.69
C ALA A 144 5.05 2.18 10.46
N ASP A 145 5.01 0.94 9.99
CA ASP A 145 6.21 0.11 9.77
C ASP A 145 7.09 0.63 8.62
N LYS A 146 6.48 1.41 7.70
CA LYS A 146 7.22 2.09 6.63
C LYS A 146 7.97 3.34 7.09
N LEU A 147 7.70 3.83 8.30
CA LEU A 147 8.34 5.04 8.79
C LEU A 147 9.75 4.74 9.33
N PRO A 148 10.73 5.61 9.06
CA PRO A 148 12.06 5.49 9.66
C PRO A 148 11.99 5.56 11.20
N ALA A 149 12.79 4.73 11.89
CA ALA A 149 12.88 4.73 13.33
C ALA A 149 13.29 6.11 13.91
N THR A 150 14.03 6.89 13.12
CA THR A 150 14.43 8.26 13.45
C THR A 150 13.24 9.22 13.56
N ILE A 151 12.19 9.03 12.77
CA ILE A 151 10.91 9.77 12.90
C ILE A 151 10.18 9.30 14.16
N LEU A 152 10.03 7.97 14.32
CA LEU A 152 9.26 7.36 15.40
C LEU A 152 9.78 7.76 16.79
N SER A 153 11.10 7.99 16.94
CA SER A 153 11.73 8.42 18.21
C SER A 153 11.48 9.89 18.57
N ARG A 154 10.98 10.71 17.64
CA ARG A 154 10.80 12.17 17.80
C ARG A 154 9.35 12.61 17.87
N VAL A 155 8.41 11.66 17.76
CA VAL A 155 6.98 11.95 17.73
C VAL A 155 6.25 11.25 18.87
N GLN A 156 5.21 11.87 19.38
CA GLN A 156 4.28 11.22 20.32
C GLN A 156 3.28 10.36 19.54
N GLN A 157 3.33 9.03 19.73
CA GLN A 157 2.56 8.08 18.95
C GLN A 157 1.20 7.78 19.59
N PHE A 158 0.14 7.74 18.76
CA PHE A 158 -1.22 7.37 19.14
C PHE A 158 -1.75 6.30 18.20
N PHE A 159 -2.16 5.16 18.74
CA PHE A 159 -2.63 4.01 17.97
C PHE A 159 -4.14 3.97 17.92
N PHE A 160 -4.70 4.17 16.73
CA PHE A 160 -6.13 4.05 16.45
C PHE A 160 -6.46 2.59 16.17
N ARG A 161 -7.53 2.11 16.77
CA ARG A 161 -8.01 0.74 16.63
C ARG A 161 -9.17 0.67 15.65
N PRO A 162 -9.40 -0.49 14.99
CA PRO A 162 -10.66 -0.71 14.29
C PRO A 162 -11.84 -0.49 15.23
N ILE A 163 -12.87 0.20 14.74
CA ILE A 163 -14.07 0.44 15.53
C ILE A 163 -14.84 -0.87 15.70
N PRO A 164 -15.23 -1.26 16.93
CA PRO A 164 -16.03 -2.46 17.17
C PRO A 164 -17.34 -2.43 16.37
N THR A 165 -17.73 -3.59 15.83
CA THR A 165 -18.94 -3.76 15.01
C THR A 165 -20.19 -3.23 15.69
N GLU A 166 -20.38 -3.50 16.99
CA GLU A 166 -21.55 -3.07 17.75
C GLU A 166 -21.64 -1.55 17.87
N ILE A 167 -20.51 -0.88 18.12
CA ILE A 167 -20.45 0.59 18.22
C ILE A 167 -20.76 1.19 16.85
N MET A 168 -20.18 0.63 15.80
CA MET A 168 -20.40 1.10 14.43
C MET A 168 -21.85 0.89 13.98
N ALA A 169 -22.41 -0.30 14.18
CA ALA A 169 -23.80 -0.59 13.81
C ALA A 169 -24.79 0.38 14.48
N ARG A 170 -24.60 0.63 15.78
CA ARG A 170 -25.42 1.61 16.52
C ARG A 170 -25.33 3.01 15.94
N GLN A 171 -24.14 3.43 15.55
CA GLN A 171 -23.95 4.74 14.94
C GLN A 171 -24.53 4.84 13.53
N LEU A 172 -24.44 3.77 12.73
CA LEU A 172 -25.07 3.71 11.41
C LEU A 172 -26.61 3.81 11.52
N MET A 173 -27.22 3.17 12.51
CA MET A 173 -28.65 3.30 12.80
C MET A 173 -29.02 4.73 13.19
N ASN A 174 -28.24 5.39 14.04
CA ASN A 174 -28.44 6.79 14.42
C ASN A 174 -28.31 7.75 13.22
N ILE A 175 -27.40 7.45 12.28
CA ILE A 175 -27.27 8.22 11.03
C ILE A 175 -28.52 8.02 10.15
N ALA A 176 -28.97 6.77 9.96
CA ALA A 176 -30.15 6.46 9.16
C ALA A 176 -31.41 7.19 9.70
N GLU A 177 -31.61 7.17 11.02
CA GLU A 177 -32.67 7.90 11.69
C GLU A 177 -32.61 9.41 11.40
N LYS A 178 -31.41 10.02 11.52
CA LYS A 178 -31.19 11.45 11.22
C LYS A 178 -31.39 11.82 9.75
N GLU A 179 -31.17 10.88 8.84
CA GLU A 179 -31.41 11.05 7.40
C GLU A 179 -32.84 10.69 6.99
N GLY A 180 -33.67 10.20 7.93
CA GLY A 180 -35.10 9.96 7.72
C GLY A 180 -35.44 8.66 7.02
N PHE A 181 -34.55 7.64 7.08
CA PHE A 181 -34.86 6.30 6.58
C PHE A 181 -34.64 5.21 7.64
N GLY A 182 -35.42 4.13 7.53
CA GLY A 182 -35.31 3.00 8.44
C GLY A 182 -34.20 2.03 8.04
N ILE A 183 -33.55 1.42 9.03
CA ILE A 183 -32.59 0.33 8.83
C ILE A 183 -32.77 -0.74 9.92
N GLU A 184 -32.81 -2.01 9.55
CA GLU A 184 -32.79 -3.11 10.51
C GLU A 184 -31.44 -3.23 11.22
N GLU A 185 -31.44 -3.64 12.49
CA GLU A 185 -30.21 -3.87 13.25
C GLU A 185 -29.28 -4.87 12.55
N GLY A 186 -29.83 -5.96 11.98
CA GLY A 186 -29.08 -6.94 11.22
C GLY A 186 -28.40 -6.35 9.97
N ALA A 187 -29.08 -5.43 9.26
CA ALA A 187 -28.55 -4.70 8.12
C ALA A 187 -27.37 -3.78 8.53
N ALA A 188 -27.58 -3.00 9.60
CA ALA A 188 -26.54 -2.13 10.14
C ALA A 188 -25.31 -2.93 10.59
N ARG A 189 -25.50 -4.10 11.20
CA ARG A 189 -24.44 -5.01 11.62
C ARG A 189 -23.67 -5.56 10.41
N LEU A 190 -24.34 -5.98 9.34
CA LEU A 190 -23.68 -6.46 8.11
C LEU A 190 -22.81 -5.37 7.48
N ILE A 191 -23.28 -4.13 7.41
CA ILE A 191 -22.50 -3.00 6.92
C ILE A 191 -21.27 -2.77 7.83
N ALA A 192 -21.45 -2.78 9.15
CA ALA A 192 -20.39 -2.60 10.13
C ALA A 192 -19.32 -3.70 10.05
N GLU A 193 -19.69 -4.95 9.90
CA GLU A 193 -18.78 -6.08 9.70
C GLU A 193 -17.97 -5.93 8.41
N ARG A 194 -18.63 -5.55 7.31
CA ARG A 194 -18.01 -5.38 6.01
C ARG A 194 -17.01 -4.22 5.98
N SER A 195 -17.27 -3.14 6.73
CA SER A 195 -16.38 -1.98 6.83
C SER A 195 -15.10 -2.25 7.64
N ARG A 196 -14.96 -3.43 8.26
CA ARG A 196 -13.76 -3.88 8.98
C ARG A 196 -13.23 -2.85 10.00
N GLY A 197 -14.14 -2.11 10.62
CA GLY A 197 -13.83 -1.08 11.60
C GLY A 197 -13.50 0.30 11.02
N GLY A 198 -13.59 0.50 9.71
CA GLY A 198 -13.46 1.80 9.03
C GLY A 198 -14.78 2.54 8.98
N PHE A 199 -14.97 3.57 9.82
CA PHE A 199 -16.23 4.32 9.89
C PHE A 199 -16.58 5.04 8.59
N ARG A 200 -15.57 5.59 7.89
CA ARG A 200 -15.76 6.21 6.59
C ARG A 200 -16.35 5.24 5.56
N ASP A 201 -15.84 4.01 5.55
CA ASP A 201 -16.29 2.98 4.61
C ASP A 201 -17.69 2.48 4.98
N GLY A 202 -18.00 2.35 6.29
CA GLY A 202 -19.34 2.02 6.78
C GLY A 202 -20.37 3.06 6.39
N ILE A 203 -20.09 4.36 6.59
CA ILE A 203 -21.00 5.44 6.17
C ILE A 203 -21.15 5.49 4.65
N SER A 204 -20.05 5.27 3.90
CA SER A 204 -20.13 5.28 2.42
C SER A 204 -21.01 4.15 1.89
N MET A 205 -20.94 2.95 2.51
CA MET A 205 -21.85 1.86 2.18
C MET A 205 -23.31 2.19 2.57
N LEU A 206 -23.52 2.78 3.74
CA LEU A 206 -24.86 3.23 4.16
C LEU A 206 -25.43 4.26 3.18
N ASP A 207 -24.64 5.23 2.74
CA ASP A 207 -25.03 6.26 1.76
C ASP A 207 -25.48 5.63 0.44
N GLN A 208 -24.72 4.66 -0.09
CA GLN A 208 -25.07 3.93 -1.31
C GLN A 208 -26.34 3.09 -1.15
N LEU A 209 -26.49 2.42 -0.02
CA LEU A 209 -27.63 1.55 0.27
C LEU A 209 -28.90 2.31 0.65
N SER A 210 -28.77 3.57 1.11
CA SER A 210 -29.92 4.40 1.49
C SER A 210 -30.93 4.61 0.34
N ILE A 211 -30.46 4.51 -0.92
CA ILE A 211 -31.30 4.60 -2.12
C ILE A 211 -32.33 3.46 -2.20
N LEU A 212 -32.02 2.31 -1.59
CA LEU A 212 -32.91 1.13 -1.57
C LEU A 212 -33.99 1.24 -0.46
N ALA A 213 -33.81 2.11 0.52
CA ALA A 213 -34.75 2.33 1.59
C ALA A 213 -35.82 3.34 1.16
N THR A 214 -37.07 3.09 1.56
CA THR A 214 -38.19 4.03 1.41
C THR A 214 -38.75 4.33 2.80
N PRO A 215 -39.59 5.38 2.99
CA PRO A 215 -40.22 5.65 4.28
C PRO A 215 -41.05 4.46 4.82
N ASP A 216 -41.63 3.67 3.94
CA ASP A 216 -42.48 2.51 4.26
C ASP A 216 -41.71 1.18 4.31
N GLN A 217 -40.47 1.14 3.79
CA GLN A 217 -39.65 -0.07 3.70
C GLN A 217 -38.23 0.20 4.21
N PRO A 218 -37.90 -0.26 5.43
CA PRO A 218 -36.57 -0.10 5.97
C PRO A 218 -35.54 -0.91 5.18
N LEU A 219 -34.28 -0.52 5.23
CA LEU A 219 -33.17 -1.28 4.67
C LEU A 219 -33.02 -2.59 5.43
N THR A 220 -33.34 -3.69 4.78
CA THR A 220 -33.34 -5.04 5.40
C THR A 220 -31.98 -5.72 5.25
N SER A 221 -31.72 -6.70 6.10
CA SER A 221 -30.52 -7.53 6.05
C SER A 221 -30.39 -8.29 4.71
N ALA A 222 -31.51 -8.67 4.10
CA ALA A 222 -31.54 -9.33 2.80
C ALA A 222 -31.05 -8.40 1.68
N MET A 223 -31.56 -7.16 1.63
CA MET A 223 -31.13 -6.16 0.64
C MET A 223 -29.63 -5.86 0.75
N VAL A 224 -29.11 -5.71 1.97
CA VAL A 224 -27.69 -5.48 2.21
C VAL A 224 -26.85 -6.70 1.79
N ALA A 225 -27.32 -7.90 2.10
CA ALA A 225 -26.63 -9.13 1.71
C ALA A 225 -26.55 -9.29 0.19
N GLU A 226 -27.66 -9.01 -0.50
CA GLU A 226 -27.73 -9.04 -1.96
C GLU A 226 -26.77 -8.03 -2.60
N TYR A 227 -26.82 -6.78 -2.17
CA TYR A 227 -25.92 -5.72 -2.64
C TYR A 227 -24.44 -6.05 -2.41
N LEU A 228 -24.09 -6.62 -1.28
CA LEU A 228 -22.73 -7.01 -0.94
C LEU A 228 -22.29 -8.32 -1.63
N GLY A 229 -23.17 -8.96 -2.39
CA GLY A 229 -22.93 -10.26 -3.02
C GLY A 229 -22.66 -11.36 -1.98
N LEU A 230 -23.29 -11.26 -0.81
CA LEU A 230 -23.10 -12.24 0.27
C LEU A 230 -23.88 -13.52 -0.04
N SER A 231 -23.19 -14.62 0.02
CA SER A 231 -23.83 -15.94 -0.09
C SER A 231 -24.52 -16.34 1.21
N ASN A 232 -25.55 -17.14 1.10
CA ASN A 232 -26.31 -17.62 2.27
C ASN A 232 -25.39 -18.38 3.26
N THR A 233 -25.34 -17.90 4.49
CA THR A 233 -24.49 -18.48 5.55
C THR A 233 -24.77 -19.96 5.79
N SER A 234 -26.03 -20.41 5.62
CA SER A 234 -26.38 -21.82 5.74
C SER A 234 -25.73 -22.66 4.63
N LYS A 235 -25.75 -22.18 3.37
CA LYS A 235 -25.05 -22.85 2.24
C LYS A 235 -23.54 -22.93 2.49
N LEU A 236 -22.93 -21.85 3.02
CA LEU A 236 -21.48 -21.82 3.31
C LEU A 236 -21.12 -22.72 4.49
N ASN A 237 -21.97 -22.82 5.51
CA ASN A 237 -21.80 -23.80 6.57
C ASN A 237 -21.86 -25.24 6.04
N GLY A 238 -22.84 -25.53 5.17
CA GLY A 238 -22.94 -26.83 4.48
C GLY A 238 -21.71 -27.15 3.65
N LEU A 239 -21.13 -26.15 2.95
CA LEU A 239 -19.91 -26.33 2.18
C LEU A 239 -18.71 -26.67 3.08
N LEU A 240 -18.60 -26.07 4.28
CA LEU A 240 -17.57 -26.45 5.25
C LEU A 240 -17.76 -27.89 5.79
N ASP A 241 -18.99 -28.30 5.99
CA ASP A 241 -19.29 -29.66 6.44
C ASP A 241 -18.99 -30.69 5.34
N LEU A 242 -19.30 -30.35 4.06
CA LEU A 242 -18.91 -31.16 2.89
C LEU A 242 -17.40 -31.25 2.70
N TYR A 243 -16.65 -30.18 2.97
CA TYR A 243 -15.18 -30.20 2.99
C TYR A 243 -14.62 -31.23 3.96
N GLN A 244 -15.25 -31.42 5.11
CA GLN A 244 -14.82 -32.39 6.12
C GLN A 244 -15.16 -33.83 5.75
N THR A 245 -16.26 -34.03 5.01
CA THR A 245 -16.73 -35.37 4.59
C THR A 245 -16.12 -35.82 3.27
N GLY A 246 -15.48 -34.91 2.51
CA GLY A 246 -14.84 -35.24 1.22
C GLY A 246 -15.82 -35.56 0.09
N ASN A 247 -17.04 -35.00 0.12
CA ASN A 247 -18.04 -35.26 -0.92
C ASN A 247 -17.90 -34.30 -2.09
N ASN A 248 -17.01 -34.64 -3.04
CA ASN A 248 -16.64 -33.80 -4.17
C ASN A 248 -17.82 -33.48 -5.10
N GLU A 249 -18.75 -34.40 -5.29
CA GLU A 249 -19.92 -34.18 -6.17
C GLU A 249 -20.84 -33.10 -5.58
N GLN A 250 -21.13 -33.16 -4.31
CA GLN A 250 -21.96 -32.16 -3.64
C GLN A 250 -21.24 -30.81 -3.54
N ILE A 251 -19.93 -30.79 -3.34
CA ILE A 251 -19.12 -29.57 -3.38
C ILE A 251 -19.27 -28.89 -4.74
N LEU A 252 -19.10 -29.62 -5.86
CA LEU A 252 -19.26 -29.07 -7.20
C LEU A 252 -20.66 -28.51 -7.45
N ASN A 253 -21.70 -29.16 -6.96
CA ASN A 253 -23.08 -28.66 -7.11
C ASN A 253 -23.27 -27.34 -6.33
N VAL A 254 -22.71 -27.20 -5.12
CA VAL A 254 -22.77 -25.96 -4.36
C VAL A 254 -22.00 -24.84 -5.07
N PHE A 255 -20.83 -25.13 -5.66
CA PHE A 255 -20.09 -24.12 -6.43
C PHE A 255 -20.84 -23.66 -7.68
N ARG A 256 -21.45 -24.56 -8.44
CA ARG A 256 -22.31 -24.20 -9.58
C ARG A 256 -23.48 -23.33 -9.15
N ASP A 257 -24.10 -23.64 -8.04
CA ASP A 257 -25.18 -22.83 -7.45
C ASP A 257 -24.70 -21.42 -7.08
N LEU A 258 -23.49 -21.30 -6.52
CA LEU A 258 -22.89 -20.01 -6.19
C LEU A 258 -22.59 -19.20 -7.44
N GLU A 259 -22.02 -19.81 -8.47
CA GLU A 259 -21.74 -19.18 -9.78
C GLU A 259 -23.02 -18.72 -10.47
N ASN A 260 -24.04 -19.57 -10.55
CA ASN A 260 -25.34 -19.25 -11.15
C ASN A 260 -26.05 -18.08 -10.46
N ASN A 261 -25.81 -17.90 -9.15
CA ASN A 261 -26.33 -16.76 -8.39
C ASN A 261 -25.39 -15.53 -8.41
N GLY A 262 -24.35 -15.54 -9.26
CA GLY A 262 -23.42 -14.41 -9.41
C GLY A 262 -22.54 -14.14 -8.18
N ALA A 263 -22.32 -15.14 -7.33
CA ALA A 263 -21.50 -14.99 -6.14
C ALA A 263 -20.03 -14.71 -6.49
N ASN A 264 -19.45 -13.66 -5.91
CA ASN A 264 -18.05 -13.34 -6.09
C ASN A 264 -17.16 -14.25 -5.21
N SER A 265 -16.25 -15.01 -5.82
CA SER A 265 -15.40 -16.00 -5.15
C SER A 265 -14.51 -15.41 -4.06
N VAL A 266 -14.06 -14.15 -4.19
CA VAL A 266 -13.32 -13.44 -3.16
C VAL A 266 -14.22 -13.12 -1.96
N VAL A 267 -15.47 -12.70 -2.20
CA VAL A 267 -16.44 -12.44 -1.13
C VAL A 267 -16.77 -13.74 -0.40
N VAL A 268 -17.02 -14.81 -1.15
CA VAL A 268 -17.28 -16.16 -0.60
C VAL A 268 -16.11 -16.65 0.24
N SER A 269 -14.87 -16.50 -0.23
CA SER A 269 -13.67 -16.89 0.52
C SER A 269 -13.55 -16.15 1.85
N HIS A 270 -13.83 -14.85 1.87
CA HIS A 270 -13.82 -14.03 3.10
C HIS A 270 -14.93 -14.45 4.09
N GLN A 271 -16.14 -14.78 3.58
CA GLN A 271 -17.21 -15.31 4.42
C GLN A 271 -16.81 -16.66 5.02
N LEU A 272 -16.27 -17.57 4.19
CA LEU A 272 -15.77 -18.88 4.65
C LEU A 272 -14.65 -18.73 5.68
N LEU A 273 -13.71 -17.80 5.49
CA LEU A 273 -12.67 -17.47 6.46
C LEU A 273 -13.26 -17.06 7.82
N SER A 274 -14.26 -16.19 7.80
CA SER A 274 -14.93 -15.72 9.03
C SER A 274 -15.61 -16.89 9.76
N ILE A 275 -16.36 -17.73 9.03
CA ILE A 275 -17.06 -18.88 9.59
C ILE A 275 -16.05 -19.93 10.12
N ALA A 276 -15.04 -20.25 9.32
CA ALA A 276 -14.00 -21.22 9.70
C ALA A 276 -13.23 -20.77 10.97
N ARG A 277 -12.89 -19.48 11.06
CA ARG A 277 -12.26 -18.89 12.25
C ARG A 277 -13.12 -19.05 13.51
N ASN A 278 -14.42 -18.83 13.41
CA ASN A 278 -15.34 -18.98 14.53
C ASN A 278 -15.47 -20.45 14.97
N LYS A 279 -15.45 -21.38 14.00
CA LYS A 279 -15.51 -22.84 14.25
C LYS A 279 -14.15 -23.46 14.63
N LEU A 280 -13.04 -22.73 14.54
CA LEU A 280 -11.68 -23.26 14.73
C LEU A 280 -11.47 -23.90 16.11
N ARG A 281 -12.09 -23.35 17.17
CA ARG A 281 -12.01 -23.91 18.53
C ARG A 281 -12.65 -25.30 18.62
N GLN A 282 -13.68 -25.55 17.81
CA GLN A 282 -14.42 -26.81 17.80
C GLN A 282 -13.80 -27.80 16.79
N ASN A 283 -13.12 -27.28 15.78
CA ASN A 283 -12.56 -28.09 14.69
C ASN A 283 -11.17 -27.61 14.24
N PRO A 284 -10.08 -28.13 14.86
CA PRO A 284 -8.71 -27.75 14.52
C PRO A 284 -8.29 -28.06 13.07
N ASN A 285 -8.97 -29.00 12.39
CA ASN A 285 -8.67 -29.38 11.00
C ASN A 285 -8.89 -28.22 10.01
N LEU A 286 -9.65 -27.20 10.41
CA LEU A 286 -9.89 -26.00 9.60
C LEU A 286 -8.66 -25.09 9.45
N VAL A 287 -7.57 -25.31 10.20
CA VAL A 287 -6.33 -24.50 10.10
C VAL A 287 -5.79 -24.52 8.67
N LYS A 288 -5.70 -25.72 8.05
CA LYS A 288 -5.20 -25.87 6.67
C LYS A 288 -6.09 -25.13 5.68
N LEU A 289 -7.42 -25.26 5.82
CA LEU A 289 -8.39 -24.56 4.99
C LEU A 289 -8.24 -23.04 5.12
N ILE A 290 -8.10 -22.52 6.34
CA ILE A 290 -7.91 -21.08 6.59
C ILE A 290 -6.64 -20.59 5.90
N GLN A 291 -5.51 -21.30 5.99
CA GLN A 291 -4.28 -20.93 5.30
C GLN A 291 -4.46 -20.82 3.78
N GLN A 292 -5.15 -21.77 3.19
CA GLN A 292 -5.42 -21.77 1.75
C GLN A 292 -6.41 -20.66 1.32
N LEU A 293 -7.46 -20.43 2.12
CA LEU A 293 -8.45 -19.39 1.82
C LEU A 293 -7.87 -17.97 1.85
N ILE A 294 -6.84 -17.71 2.68
CA ILE A 294 -6.16 -16.40 2.72
C ILE A 294 -5.47 -16.07 1.38
N GLU A 295 -5.07 -17.09 0.63
CA GLU A 295 -4.39 -16.90 -0.66
C GLU A 295 -5.35 -16.60 -1.81
N VAL A 296 -6.66 -16.87 -1.67
CA VAL A 296 -7.65 -16.72 -2.75
C VAL A 296 -7.70 -15.28 -3.26
N ASP A 297 -7.70 -14.30 -2.36
CA ASP A 297 -7.80 -12.87 -2.69
C ASP A 297 -6.62 -12.36 -3.56
N ARG A 298 -5.45 -13.00 -3.44
CA ARG A 298 -4.22 -12.62 -4.16
C ARG A 298 -3.99 -13.42 -5.43
N HIS A 299 -4.84 -14.42 -5.69
CA HIS A 299 -4.65 -15.32 -6.84
C HIS A 299 -5.22 -14.68 -8.13
N PRO A 300 -4.54 -14.81 -9.29
CA PRO A 300 -5.05 -14.30 -10.57
C PRO A 300 -6.43 -14.86 -10.98
N HIS A 301 -6.74 -16.07 -10.55
CA HIS A 301 -8.01 -16.76 -10.78
C HIS A 301 -8.61 -17.20 -9.44
N PRO A 302 -9.31 -16.31 -8.70
CA PRO A 302 -9.85 -16.61 -7.38
C PRO A 302 -10.89 -17.72 -7.36
N ASP A 303 -11.70 -17.82 -8.42
CA ASP A 303 -12.72 -18.83 -8.67
C ASP A 303 -12.12 -20.23 -8.73
N LEU A 304 -11.12 -20.43 -9.58
CA LEU A 304 -10.43 -21.72 -9.71
C LEU A 304 -9.66 -22.07 -8.43
N LYS A 305 -9.01 -21.10 -7.80
CA LYS A 305 -8.29 -21.33 -6.56
C LYS A 305 -9.24 -21.77 -5.45
N LEU A 306 -10.40 -21.12 -5.31
CA LEU A 306 -11.39 -21.49 -4.31
C LEU A 306 -11.94 -22.90 -4.55
N LEU A 307 -12.28 -23.24 -5.80
CA LEU A 307 -12.74 -24.57 -6.17
C LEU A 307 -11.70 -25.65 -5.86
N THR A 308 -10.43 -25.44 -6.26
CA THR A 308 -9.34 -26.41 -6.03
C THR A 308 -9.09 -26.66 -4.56
N ILE A 309 -9.20 -25.65 -3.68
CA ILE A 309 -9.07 -25.79 -2.23
C ILE A 309 -10.08 -26.80 -1.68
N PHE A 310 -11.32 -26.76 -2.17
CA PHE A 310 -12.38 -27.65 -1.72
C PHE A 310 -12.34 -29.04 -2.36
N MET A 311 -11.77 -29.12 -3.58
CA MET A 311 -11.61 -30.42 -4.28
C MET A 311 -10.39 -31.21 -3.81
N ASP A 312 -9.39 -30.56 -3.20
CA ASP A 312 -8.14 -31.20 -2.73
C ASP A 312 -8.32 -31.96 -1.38
N CYS A 313 -9.56 -32.29 -1.03
CA CYS A 313 -9.91 -33.01 0.21
C CYS A 313 -9.46 -34.47 0.20
N ASP A 314 -9.20 -35.06 -0.98
CA ASP A 314 -8.86 -36.50 -1.11
C ASP A 314 -7.54 -36.90 -0.44
N SER A 315 -6.68 -35.93 -0.10
CA SER A 315 -5.42 -36.21 0.61
C SER A 315 -5.58 -36.48 2.11
N GLN A 316 -6.78 -36.35 2.68
CA GLN A 316 -7.01 -36.47 4.12
C GLN A 316 -7.73 -37.76 4.57
N THR A 317 -8.40 -38.46 3.66
CA THR A 317 -9.19 -39.66 4.01
C THR A 317 -8.45 -40.98 3.91
N SER A 318 -7.18 -40.99 3.46
CA SER A 318 -6.39 -42.24 3.38
C SER A 318 -5.41 -42.42 4.55
N LYS A 319 -5.85 -42.24 5.78
CA LYS A 319 -5.23 -42.88 6.92
C LYS A 319 -6.25 -43.79 7.58
N ASN A 320 -6.36 -45.02 7.06
CA ASN A 320 -7.02 -46.14 7.71
C ASN A 320 -6.56 -46.23 9.17
N PRO A 321 -7.47 -46.42 10.11
CA PRO A 321 -7.08 -46.71 11.49
C PRO A 321 -6.40 -48.06 11.51
N ILE A 322 -5.14 -48.10 11.83
CA ILE A 322 -4.40 -49.31 12.15
C ILE A 322 -5.08 -49.94 13.38
N ALA A 323 -5.69 -51.10 13.17
CA ALA A 323 -6.26 -51.93 14.23
C ALA A 323 -5.23 -52.23 15.33
N PRO A 324 -5.64 -52.28 16.59
CA PRO A 324 -4.72 -52.54 17.71
C PRO A 324 -4.24 -54.01 17.68
N LYS A 325 -2.95 -54.23 17.42
CA LYS A 325 -2.30 -55.51 17.71
C LYS A 325 -2.05 -55.58 19.21
N LYS A 326 -2.58 -56.68 19.76
CA LYS A 326 -2.47 -57.13 21.15
C LYS A 326 -1.02 -57.25 21.61
N ASN A 327 -0.86 -56.92 22.88
CA ASN A 327 0.24 -57.14 23.79
C ASN A 327 1.06 -58.41 23.59
N VAL A 328 2.37 -58.28 23.65
CA VAL A 328 3.22 -59.18 24.41
C VAL A 328 4.14 -58.32 25.27
N ALA A 329 4.05 -58.53 26.55
CA ALA A 329 4.90 -58.00 27.58
C ALA A 329 6.24 -58.75 27.61
N GLU A 330 7.33 -58.01 27.70
CA GLU A 330 8.50 -58.49 28.44
C GLU A 330 9.33 -57.29 28.94
N THR A 331 9.43 -57.34 30.19
CA THR A 331 10.22 -56.82 31.27
C THR A 331 11.70 -56.56 30.90
N ILE A 332 12.28 -55.57 31.50
CA ILE A 332 13.54 -55.56 32.27
C ILE A 332 14.28 -54.17 32.10
N VAL A 333 14.34 -53.50 33.21
CA VAL A 333 15.40 -52.95 34.08
C VAL A 333 15.96 -51.55 33.79
N LYS A 334 15.71 -50.78 34.83
CA LYS A 334 16.36 -49.56 35.33
C LYS A 334 17.83 -49.35 34.93
N LYS A 335 18.14 -48.10 34.58
CA LYS A 335 19.24 -47.35 35.23
C LYS A 335 19.12 -45.87 34.91
N GLN A 336 18.78 -45.09 35.92
CA GLN A 336 19.32 -43.71 36.07
C GLN A 336 20.74 -43.85 36.68
N PRO A 337 21.64 -42.90 36.40
CA PRO A 337 21.82 -41.84 37.37
C PRO A 337 22.21 -40.45 36.82
N THR A 338 21.75 -39.46 37.52
CA THR A 338 22.43 -38.35 38.24
C THR A 338 23.04 -37.21 37.43
N ILE A 339 22.36 -36.13 37.56
CA ILE A 339 22.70 -34.71 37.89
C ILE A 339 24.20 -34.44 38.06
N SER A 340 24.68 -33.42 37.30
CA SER A 340 25.56 -32.39 37.84
C SER A 340 25.62 -31.15 36.90
N ALA A 341 25.17 -30.03 37.41
CA ALA A 341 25.59 -28.65 37.00
C ALA A 341 26.61 -28.17 38.07
N PRO A 342 27.18 -26.99 38.02
CA PRO A 342 27.55 -26.07 36.91
C PRO A 342 29.02 -25.61 37.01
N ALA A 343 29.54 -24.93 36.00
CA ALA A 343 30.68 -23.99 36.18
C ALA A 343 30.66 -22.87 35.14
N LYS A 344 30.57 -21.67 35.62
CA LYS A 344 30.98 -20.37 35.02
C LYS A 344 32.42 -20.09 35.44
N PRO A 345 33.03 -18.98 35.02
CA PRO A 345 33.41 -18.49 33.68
C PRO A 345 34.92 -18.20 33.63
N THR A 346 35.47 -17.99 32.44
CA THR A 346 36.75 -17.23 32.37
C THR A 346 36.79 -16.35 31.15
N ALA A 347 37.32 -15.18 31.38
CA ALA A 347 37.34 -13.97 30.58
C ALA A 347 38.54 -13.87 29.64
N LEU A 348 38.45 -12.87 28.75
CA LEU A 348 39.51 -12.05 28.14
C LEU A 348 40.34 -12.65 26.99
N ALA A 349 40.15 -12.07 25.82
CA ALA A 349 41.21 -11.36 25.07
C ALA A 349 40.65 -10.56 23.90
N LYS A 350 40.75 -9.25 23.92
CA LYS A 350 40.88 -8.27 22.84
C LYS A 350 42.35 -8.07 22.58
N PRO A 351 42.80 -7.28 21.61
CA PRO A 351 42.46 -7.08 20.19
C PRO A 351 43.72 -7.21 19.26
N VAL A 352 43.54 -7.25 17.97
CA VAL A 352 44.59 -6.78 17.06
C VAL A 352 43.92 -6.06 15.87
N GLU A 353 44.07 -4.76 15.86
CA GLU A 353 44.04 -3.91 14.67
C GLU A 353 45.24 -4.19 13.78
N LYS A 354 45.04 -4.16 12.47
CA LYS A 354 45.98 -3.52 11.54
C LYS A 354 45.32 -3.17 10.21
N PRO A 355 45.62 -1.97 9.70
CA PRO A 355 45.01 -1.42 8.49
C PRO A 355 45.75 -1.88 7.23
N LEU A 356 45.04 -1.93 6.11
CA LEU A 356 45.66 -2.06 4.79
C LEU A 356 45.22 -0.89 3.91
N GLU A 357 46.27 -0.22 3.52
CA GLU A 357 46.50 0.93 2.69
C GLU A 357 45.69 0.97 1.39
N GLU A 358 45.29 2.18 1.08
CA GLU A 358 45.01 2.72 -0.26
C GLU A 358 46.11 2.40 -1.26
N LYS A 359 45.75 2.02 -2.44
CA LYS A 359 46.54 2.25 -3.65
C LYS A 359 45.64 2.83 -4.72
N GLU A 360 45.65 4.15 -4.80
CA GLU A 360 45.47 4.89 -6.06
C GLU A 360 46.40 4.37 -7.12
N LYS A 361 45.86 4.09 -8.29
CA LYS A 361 46.62 4.07 -9.55
C LYS A 361 45.93 4.98 -10.55
N THR A 362 46.44 6.18 -10.58
CA THR A 362 46.48 7.10 -11.71
C THR A 362 47.11 6.40 -12.92
N ILE A 363 46.42 6.37 -14.03
CA ILE A 363 47.02 6.15 -15.34
C ILE A 363 46.53 7.25 -16.27
N GLU A 364 47.44 8.15 -16.61
CA GLU A 364 47.35 9.17 -17.65
C GLU A 364 47.32 8.58 -19.06
N PRO A 365 46.85 9.34 -20.04
CA PRO A 365 46.42 8.84 -21.34
C PRO A 365 47.58 8.66 -22.31
N THR A 366 47.60 7.54 -23.01
CA THR A 366 48.41 7.40 -24.23
C THR A 366 47.55 7.64 -25.46
N ASP A 367 47.92 8.70 -26.10
CA ASP A 367 47.60 9.12 -27.46
C ASP A 367 47.94 7.99 -28.47
N ASN A 368 46.98 7.59 -29.29
CA ASN A 368 47.22 6.92 -30.53
C ASN A 368 46.18 7.28 -31.56
N SER A 369 46.59 8.20 -32.40
CA SER A 369 45.95 8.59 -33.64
C SER A 369 45.82 7.40 -34.57
N ALA A 370 44.59 7.06 -35.00
CA ALA A 370 44.35 6.38 -36.27
C ALA A 370 42.97 6.74 -36.83
N THR A 371 43.02 7.48 -37.90
CA THR A 371 42.11 7.53 -39.06
C THR A 371 40.59 7.67 -38.80
N LYS A 372 40.10 8.88 -39.00
CA LYS A 372 38.66 9.21 -39.16
C LYS A 372 38.13 8.57 -40.46
N PRO A 373 37.04 7.80 -40.39
CA PRO A 373 36.19 7.58 -41.55
C PRO A 373 35.25 8.77 -41.78
N LYS A 374 35.01 9.05 -43.04
CA LYS A 374 34.20 10.15 -43.55
C LYS A 374 32.77 10.09 -43.05
N LYS A 375 32.24 11.21 -42.57
CA LYS A 375 30.79 11.43 -42.33
C LYS A 375 30.05 11.20 -43.65
N THR A 376 29.16 10.26 -43.65
CA THR A 376 28.12 10.09 -44.66
C THR A 376 26.82 10.74 -44.09
N ASP A 377 26.47 11.91 -44.58
CA ASP A 377 25.20 12.58 -44.33
C ASP A 377 24.06 11.87 -45.08
N THR A 378 23.77 10.63 -44.71
CA THR A 378 22.60 9.92 -45.21
C THR A 378 21.67 9.73 -44.02
N PRO A 379 20.41 10.22 -44.06
CA PRO A 379 19.44 9.98 -42.99
C PRO A 379 19.21 8.46 -42.86
N LEU A 380 19.31 7.93 -41.67
CA LEU A 380 19.01 6.53 -41.40
C LEU A 380 17.50 6.33 -41.53
N GLU A 381 17.06 5.66 -42.58
CA GLU A 381 15.67 5.25 -42.72
C GLU A 381 15.41 4.02 -41.85
N MET A 382 15.19 4.24 -40.58
CA MET A 382 14.84 3.18 -39.61
C MET A 382 13.39 3.38 -39.15
N ASN A 383 12.60 2.34 -39.29
CA ASN A 383 11.23 2.30 -38.75
C ASN A 383 11.23 1.73 -37.34
N TRP A 384 11.12 2.62 -36.34
CA TRP A 384 11.16 2.24 -34.92
C TRP A 384 10.02 1.28 -34.52
N ASP A 385 8.84 1.40 -35.14
CA ASP A 385 7.71 0.48 -34.88
C ASP A 385 8.03 -0.95 -35.26
N LYS A 386 8.77 -1.15 -36.36
CA LYS A 386 9.25 -2.49 -36.76
C LYS A 386 10.29 -3.04 -35.80
N VAL A 387 11.16 -2.20 -35.25
CA VAL A 387 12.12 -2.60 -34.21
C VAL A 387 11.38 -3.07 -32.97
N VAL A 388 10.33 -2.37 -32.56
CA VAL A 388 9.48 -2.77 -31.43
C VAL A 388 8.71 -4.06 -31.71
N GLU A 389 8.24 -4.27 -32.95
CA GLU A 389 7.54 -5.49 -33.35
C GLU A 389 8.47 -6.71 -33.36
N LYS A 390 9.65 -6.62 -33.96
CA LYS A 390 10.68 -7.65 -33.89
C LYS A 390 11.13 -7.97 -32.46
N ALA A 391 11.24 -6.94 -31.63
CA ALA A 391 11.52 -7.12 -30.21
C ALA A 391 10.41 -7.91 -29.48
N LYS A 392 9.16 -7.79 -29.91
CA LYS A 392 8.03 -8.53 -29.35
C LYS A 392 8.11 -10.03 -29.64
N GLU A 393 8.64 -10.40 -30.81
CA GLU A 393 8.86 -11.80 -31.17
C GLU A 393 9.96 -12.46 -30.31
N LYS A 394 11.02 -11.70 -29.99
CA LYS A 394 12.16 -12.20 -29.17
C LYS A 394 11.91 -12.08 -27.65
N SER A 395 11.24 -11.01 -27.19
CA SER A 395 10.95 -10.78 -25.76
C SER A 395 9.86 -9.71 -25.55
N LEU A 396 8.72 -10.10 -24.97
CA LEU A 396 7.63 -9.19 -24.58
C LEU A 396 8.10 -8.08 -23.62
N GLY A 397 9.02 -8.39 -22.72
CA GLY A 397 9.57 -7.41 -21.78
C GLY A 397 10.44 -6.35 -22.48
N LEU A 398 11.25 -6.74 -23.47
CA LEU A 398 12.09 -5.84 -24.26
C LEU A 398 11.25 -4.92 -25.14
N SER A 399 10.25 -5.47 -25.83
CA SER A 399 9.31 -4.69 -26.64
C SER A 399 8.63 -3.57 -25.84
N SER A 400 8.13 -3.89 -24.64
CA SER A 400 7.49 -2.90 -23.75
C SER A 400 8.45 -1.77 -23.29
N LEU A 401 9.74 -2.05 -23.17
CA LEU A 401 10.77 -1.06 -22.83
C LEU A 401 11.07 -0.16 -24.02
N LEU A 402 11.27 -0.75 -25.23
CA LEU A 402 11.55 -0.02 -26.45
C LEU A 402 10.37 0.85 -26.90
N GLN A 403 9.13 0.40 -26.69
CA GLN A 403 7.92 1.18 -27.00
C GLN A 403 7.84 2.49 -26.22
N LYS A 404 8.43 2.54 -25.01
CA LYS A 404 8.48 3.74 -24.15
C LYS A 404 9.77 4.56 -24.34
N SER A 405 10.64 4.15 -25.23
CA SER A 405 11.91 4.82 -25.50
C SER A 405 11.85 5.60 -26.79
N GLN A 406 12.65 6.68 -26.88
CA GLN A 406 12.86 7.45 -28.08
C GLN A 406 14.26 7.19 -28.60
N TRP A 407 14.54 7.55 -29.84
CA TRP A 407 15.85 7.35 -30.44
C TRP A 407 16.32 8.57 -31.25
N ALA A 408 17.63 8.68 -31.42
CA ALA A 408 18.28 9.64 -32.31
C ALA A 408 19.49 9.00 -32.93
N PHE A 409 19.82 9.37 -34.19
CA PHE A 409 20.99 8.92 -34.91
C PHE A 409 21.79 10.15 -35.36
N ASP A 410 23.10 10.15 -35.09
CA ASP A 410 24.01 11.26 -35.42
C ASP A 410 24.96 11.01 -36.60
N GLY A 411 24.73 9.92 -37.35
CA GLY A 411 25.54 9.49 -38.49
C GLY A 411 26.60 8.41 -38.18
N GLU A 412 26.89 8.18 -36.91
CA GLU A 412 27.85 7.15 -36.45
C GLU A 412 27.27 6.26 -35.34
N LYS A 413 26.43 6.87 -34.48
CA LYS A 413 25.95 6.26 -33.25
C LYS A 413 24.45 6.37 -33.11
N LEU A 414 23.80 5.27 -32.70
CA LEU A 414 22.39 5.26 -32.35
C LEU A 414 22.20 5.47 -30.85
N THR A 415 21.58 6.56 -30.47
CA THR A 415 21.27 6.88 -29.08
C THR A 415 19.81 6.52 -28.76
N ILE A 416 19.60 5.66 -27.74
CA ILE A 416 18.28 5.29 -27.24
C ILE A 416 18.02 6.01 -25.93
N TYR A 417 16.99 6.87 -25.90
CA TYR A 417 16.56 7.61 -24.72
C TYR A 417 15.51 6.81 -23.96
N ALA A 418 15.90 6.23 -22.85
CA ALA A 418 15.05 5.37 -22.03
C ALA A 418 14.09 6.15 -21.07
N GLY A 419 14.21 7.47 -20.98
CA GLY A 419 13.38 8.35 -20.17
C GLY A 419 13.59 8.25 -18.65
N THR A 420 14.16 7.15 -18.12
CA THR A 420 14.49 6.97 -16.70
C THR A 420 15.72 6.09 -16.50
N ALA A 421 16.45 6.31 -15.39
CA ALA A 421 17.61 5.48 -15.02
C ALA A 421 17.25 4.00 -14.82
N PHE A 422 16.01 3.69 -14.41
CA PHE A 422 15.54 2.32 -14.26
C PHE A 422 15.40 1.60 -15.61
N TYR A 423 14.80 2.25 -16.60
CA TYR A 423 14.68 1.68 -17.95
C TYR A 423 16.03 1.56 -18.64
N LYS A 424 16.92 2.55 -18.47
CA LYS A 424 18.33 2.45 -18.91
C LYS A 424 18.97 1.17 -18.40
N LYS A 425 18.94 0.92 -17.08
CA LYS A 425 19.56 -0.26 -16.47
C LYS A 425 18.98 -1.56 -17.03
N LYS A 426 17.69 -1.61 -17.35
CA LYS A 426 17.06 -2.79 -17.95
C LYS A 426 17.38 -2.99 -19.42
N LEU A 427 17.48 -1.92 -20.20
CA LEU A 427 17.88 -2.00 -21.62
C LEU A 427 19.38 -2.33 -21.77
N ASP A 428 20.21 -1.84 -20.85
CA ASP A 428 21.67 -2.03 -20.83
C ASP A 428 22.12 -3.35 -20.15
N ASP A 429 21.13 -4.19 -19.75
CA ASP A 429 21.39 -5.52 -19.17
C ASP A 429 22.13 -6.42 -20.18
N ALA A 430 23.06 -7.22 -19.68
CA ALA A 430 23.86 -8.18 -20.47
C ALA A 430 23.03 -9.12 -21.36
N LYS A 431 21.74 -9.34 -21.00
CA LYS A 431 20.78 -10.13 -21.77
C LYS A 431 20.10 -9.34 -22.89
N ASN A 432 19.76 -8.06 -22.64
CA ASN A 432 18.94 -7.26 -23.55
C ASN A 432 19.79 -6.49 -24.58
N ARG A 433 20.96 -6.01 -24.20
CA ARG A 433 21.84 -5.24 -25.09
C ARG A 433 22.24 -5.98 -26.38
N PRO A 434 22.64 -7.28 -26.35
CA PRO A 434 22.92 -8.03 -27.57
C PRO A 434 21.69 -8.20 -28.46
N LEU A 435 20.48 -8.43 -27.85
CA LEU A 435 19.22 -8.57 -28.59
C LEU A 435 18.83 -7.27 -29.29
N ILE A 436 19.06 -6.13 -28.65
CA ILE A 436 18.80 -4.81 -29.26
C ILE A 436 19.73 -4.59 -30.45
N ALA A 437 21.02 -4.90 -30.33
CA ALA A 437 22.01 -4.79 -31.41
C ALA A 437 21.61 -5.69 -32.59
N GLU A 438 21.24 -6.92 -32.35
CA GLU A 438 20.80 -7.88 -33.36
C GLU A 438 19.57 -7.37 -34.13
N ILE A 439 18.52 -6.89 -33.39
CA ILE A 439 17.28 -6.39 -33.99
C ILE A 439 17.56 -5.13 -34.85
N ILE A 440 18.42 -4.23 -34.37
CA ILE A 440 18.76 -3.01 -35.09
C ILE A 440 19.58 -3.36 -36.35
N THR A 441 20.52 -4.29 -36.27
CA THR A 441 21.27 -4.77 -37.42
C THR A 441 20.38 -5.46 -38.46
N GLU A 442 19.41 -6.26 -38.01
CA GLU A 442 18.41 -6.88 -38.90
C GLU A 442 17.47 -5.88 -39.59
N GLU A 443 17.21 -4.72 -38.99
CA GLU A 443 16.32 -3.69 -39.59
C GLU A 443 17.09 -2.71 -40.47
N THR A 444 18.31 -2.32 -40.07
CA THR A 444 19.12 -1.30 -40.77
C THR A 444 20.12 -1.88 -41.75
N GLY A 445 20.46 -3.19 -41.62
CA GLY A 445 21.52 -3.82 -42.39
C GLY A 445 22.92 -3.35 -42.03
N MET A 446 23.09 -2.57 -40.95
CA MET A 446 24.36 -2.01 -40.49
C MET A 446 24.62 -2.35 -39.04
N GLU A 447 25.86 -2.59 -38.69
CA GLU A 447 26.31 -2.75 -37.30
C GLU A 447 26.57 -1.34 -36.73
N LEU A 448 25.65 -0.87 -35.82
CA LEU A 448 25.71 0.47 -35.26
C LEU A 448 26.19 0.44 -33.81
N GLU A 449 26.95 1.43 -33.40
CA GLU A 449 27.27 1.64 -32.00
C GLU A 449 26.05 2.16 -31.28
N ILE A 450 25.57 1.44 -30.25
CA ILE A 450 24.35 1.77 -29.49
C ILE A 450 24.74 2.34 -28.13
N ASP A 451 24.22 3.56 -27.86
CA ASP A 451 24.28 4.20 -26.55
C ASP A 451 22.88 4.28 -25.93
N ILE A 452 22.78 3.99 -24.64
CA ILE A 452 21.51 4.02 -23.93
C ILE A 452 21.58 5.07 -22.83
N ILE A 453 20.76 6.11 -22.94
CA ILE A 453 20.72 7.24 -22.00
C ILE A 453 19.44 7.17 -21.16
N GLY A 454 19.56 7.41 -19.84
CA GLY A 454 18.44 7.35 -18.88
C GLY A 454 17.57 8.61 -18.84
N GLU A 455 17.76 9.52 -19.77
CA GLU A 455 17.05 10.80 -19.85
C GLU A 455 16.06 10.80 -21.02
N LYS A 456 15.17 11.81 -21.08
CA LYS A 456 14.30 12.02 -22.23
C LYS A 456 15.06 12.64 -23.38
N LYS A 457 14.65 12.36 -24.63
CA LYS A 457 15.24 13.00 -25.83
C LYS A 457 15.11 14.53 -25.73
N PRO A 458 16.19 15.31 -25.90
CA PRO A 458 16.10 16.77 -25.90
C PRO A 458 15.29 17.27 -27.10
N PRO A 459 14.62 18.42 -26.99
CA PRO A 459 13.86 19.02 -28.09
C PRO A 459 14.75 19.29 -29.33
N GLU A 460 14.20 19.15 -30.52
CA GLU A 460 14.94 19.34 -31.79
C GLU A 460 15.29 20.82 -32.08
N ASP A 461 14.54 21.75 -31.47
CA ASP A 461 14.86 23.18 -31.60
C ASP A 461 15.97 23.60 -30.63
N LYS A 462 17.09 24.08 -31.16
CA LYS A 462 18.28 24.50 -30.39
C LYS A 462 17.98 25.59 -29.34
N LYS A 463 16.94 26.39 -29.54
CA LYS A 463 16.53 27.44 -28.58
C LYS A 463 15.74 26.82 -27.41
N LEU A 464 14.85 25.88 -27.71
CA LEU A 464 14.08 25.11 -26.70
C LEU A 464 14.98 24.16 -25.92
N ALA A 465 15.94 23.53 -26.57
CA ALA A 465 16.94 22.69 -25.88
C ALA A 465 17.74 23.49 -24.84
N LYS A 466 18.13 24.74 -25.15
CA LYS A 466 18.88 25.57 -24.20
C LYS A 466 18.01 26.10 -23.05
N ILE A 467 16.70 26.32 -23.30
CA ILE A 467 15.73 26.67 -22.26
C ILE A 467 15.46 25.46 -21.34
N ALA A 468 15.28 24.26 -21.90
CA ALA A 468 15.07 23.04 -21.14
C ALA A 468 16.28 22.71 -20.26
N GLU A 469 17.51 22.92 -20.73
CA GLU A 469 18.75 22.76 -19.97
C GLU A 469 18.83 23.75 -18.79
N LEU A 470 18.44 25.01 -19.01
CA LEU A 470 18.38 26.06 -17.97
C LEU A 470 17.27 25.82 -16.92
N MET A 471 16.15 25.17 -17.31
CA MET A 471 15.02 24.89 -16.44
C MET A 471 15.05 23.50 -15.78
N GLY A 472 16.08 22.69 -16.04
CA GLY A 472 16.21 21.36 -15.45
C GLY A 472 15.28 20.29 -16.02
N GLY A 473 14.80 20.49 -17.26
CA GLY A 473 13.87 19.63 -18.01
C GLY A 473 12.51 20.29 -18.25
N GLY A 474 11.87 20.01 -19.39
CA GLY A 474 10.54 20.49 -19.74
C GLY A 474 9.99 19.74 -20.96
N GLU A 475 8.67 19.64 -21.07
CA GLU A 475 7.98 19.14 -22.25
C GLU A 475 7.40 20.31 -23.07
N GLU A 476 7.58 20.24 -24.38
CA GLU A 476 6.89 21.16 -25.30
C GLU A 476 5.42 20.75 -25.38
N VAL A 477 4.53 21.61 -24.89
CA VAL A 477 3.07 21.44 -25.02
C VAL A 477 2.62 22.27 -26.20
N LYS A 478 2.08 21.64 -27.23
CA LYS A 478 1.46 22.37 -28.35
C LYS A 478 0.14 23.00 -27.86
N LEU A 479 -0.07 24.25 -28.25
CA LEU A 479 -1.26 25.04 -27.86
C LEU A 479 -2.61 24.47 -28.38
N GLU A 480 -2.57 23.39 -29.15
CA GLU A 480 -3.74 22.69 -29.67
C GLU A 480 -4.26 21.59 -28.69
N ASP A 481 -3.53 21.31 -27.60
CA ASP A 481 -3.86 20.30 -26.59
C ASP A 481 -4.36 20.88 -25.25
N ILE A 482 -4.77 22.18 -25.21
CA ILE A 482 -5.33 22.85 -24.01
C ILE A 482 -6.84 23.09 -24.16
#